data_9bfc52efb0af34bd10229ab8707ecd04
#
_entry.id   9bfc52efb0af34bd10229ab8707ecd04
#
_cell.length_a   1.000
_cell.length_b   1.000
_cell.length_c   1.000
_cell.angle_alpha   90.00
_cell.angle_beta   90.00
_cell.angle_gamma   90.00
#
_symmetry.space_group_name_H-M   'P 1'
#
loop_
_entity.id
_entity.type
_entity.pdbx_description
1 polymer ?
#
loop_
_entity_poly.entity_id
_entity_poly.type
_entity_poly.pdbx_seq_one_letter_code
_entity_poly.pdbx_strand_id
1 'polypeptide(L)'
;LEFRRVLFRSNIFGTLANHPDLLRRWLVFASHVLSKNTIAPRERELLILRTGWNCGSRYEWGQHVVIARAVGLTDAEIERVTKGPSNKWGARDRALLVAADELHHDRRIGDETWRMLEEHLSTEQILDLIATVGNYNLVAMFLNSTRVELDAGVPDDPRLG
;
A
#
# COMPACT_ATOMS: atom_id res chain seq x y z
N LEU A 1 -11.82 -1.43 -17.54
CA LEU A 1 -11.50 -2.67 -18.28
C LEU A 1 -9.98 -2.92 -18.35
N GLU A 2 -9.17 -1.90 -18.50
CA GLU A 2 -7.69 -2.01 -18.56
C GLU A 2 -7.06 -2.42 -17.22
N PHE A 3 -7.53 -1.85 -16.13
CA PHE A 3 -7.04 -2.16 -14.78
C PHE A 3 -7.21 -3.67 -14.44
N ARG A 4 -8.33 -4.29 -14.82
CA ARG A 4 -8.53 -5.74 -14.67
C ARG A 4 -7.56 -6.57 -15.52
N ARG A 5 -7.22 -6.12 -16.74
CA ARG A 5 -6.29 -6.84 -17.62
C ARG A 5 -4.84 -6.81 -17.10
N VAL A 6 -4.42 -5.71 -16.50
CA VAL A 6 -3.07 -5.57 -15.88
C VAL A 6 -2.97 -6.48 -14.67
N LEU A 7 -3.99 -6.50 -13.80
CA LEU A 7 -4.00 -7.34 -12.60
C LEU A 7 -3.79 -8.84 -12.92
N PHE A 8 -4.46 -9.39 -13.94
CA PHE A 8 -4.36 -10.83 -14.26
C PHE A 8 -3.05 -11.25 -14.96
N ARG A 9 -2.17 -10.30 -15.29
CA ARG A 9 -0.84 -10.60 -15.85
C ARG A 9 0.29 -10.46 -14.84
N SER A 10 -0.01 -9.98 -13.64
CA SER A 10 1.00 -9.75 -12.62
C SER A 10 1.43 -11.07 -11.95
N ASN A 11 2.72 -11.23 -11.73
CA ASN A 11 3.33 -12.44 -11.21
C ASN A 11 2.78 -12.88 -9.84
N ILE A 12 2.30 -11.92 -9.01
CA ILE A 12 1.65 -12.24 -7.74
C ILE A 12 0.42 -13.13 -7.94
N PHE A 13 -0.40 -12.89 -8.97
CA PHE A 13 -1.60 -13.69 -9.20
C PHE A 13 -1.25 -15.09 -9.72
N GLY A 14 -0.19 -15.21 -10.54
CA GLY A 14 0.35 -16.49 -10.94
C GLY A 14 0.81 -17.32 -9.73
N THR A 15 1.48 -16.68 -8.78
CA THR A 15 1.91 -17.32 -7.53
C THR A 15 0.74 -17.75 -6.67
N LEU A 16 -0.22 -16.86 -6.41
CA LEU A 16 -1.41 -17.17 -5.60
C LEU A 16 -2.36 -18.16 -6.26
N ALA A 17 -2.31 -18.32 -7.59
CA ALA A 17 -3.11 -19.30 -8.33
C ALA A 17 -2.75 -20.75 -7.97
N ASN A 18 -1.61 -21.01 -7.34
CA ASN A 18 -1.28 -22.31 -6.76
C ASN A 18 -2.23 -22.71 -5.60
N HIS A 19 -2.98 -21.75 -5.05
CA HIS A 19 -4.05 -21.98 -4.09
C HIS A 19 -5.33 -21.22 -4.52
N PRO A 20 -6.10 -21.75 -5.49
CA PRO A 20 -7.21 -21.04 -6.12
C PRO A 20 -8.29 -20.57 -5.14
N ASP A 21 -8.59 -21.36 -4.10
CA ASP A 21 -9.59 -21.00 -3.10
C ASP A 21 -9.14 -19.83 -2.22
N LEU A 22 -7.87 -19.78 -1.83
CA LEU A 22 -7.28 -18.66 -1.11
C LEU A 22 -7.32 -17.40 -1.99
N LEU A 23 -6.83 -17.50 -3.23
CA LEU A 23 -6.84 -16.39 -4.19
C LEU A 23 -8.25 -15.81 -4.35
N ARG A 24 -9.25 -16.65 -4.57
CA ARG A 24 -10.63 -16.20 -4.78
C ARG A 24 -11.19 -15.45 -3.58
N ARG A 25 -10.95 -15.94 -2.36
CA ARG A 25 -11.43 -15.31 -1.12
C ARG A 25 -10.68 -14.01 -0.83
N TRP A 26 -9.37 -14.01 -0.98
CA TRP A 26 -8.55 -12.82 -0.79
C TRP A 26 -8.90 -11.72 -1.81
N LEU A 27 -9.17 -12.05 -3.06
CA LEU A 27 -9.54 -11.07 -4.10
C LEU A 27 -10.79 -10.27 -3.75
N VAL A 28 -11.73 -10.82 -2.98
CA VAL A 28 -12.90 -10.07 -2.52
C VAL A 28 -12.48 -8.91 -1.62
N PHE A 29 -11.62 -9.17 -0.65
CA PHE A 29 -11.09 -8.16 0.25
C PHE A 29 -10.13 -7.19 -0.45
N ALA A 30 -9.19 -7.70 -1.23
CA ALA A 30 -8.27 -6.88 -2.01
C ALA A 30 -9.00 -5.95 -2.98
N SER A 31 -10.10 -6.41 -3.57
CA SER A 31 -10.95 -5.58 -4.44
C SER A 31 -11.62 -4.43 -3.66
N HIS A 32 -12.04 -4.65 -2.41
CA HIS A 32 -12.53 -3.56 -1.56
C HIS A 32 -11.42 -2.52 -1.34
N VAL A 33 -10.24 -2.97 -0.88
CA VAL A 33 -9.11 -2.09 -0.60
C VAL A 33 -8.69 -1.25 -1.82
N LEU A 34 -8.69 -1.83 -3.02
CA LEU A 34 -8.22 -1.14 -4.22
C LEU A 34 -9.26 -0.28 -4.92
N SER A 35 -10.54 -0.69 -4.90
CA SER A 35 -11.56 -0.07 -5.77
C SER A 35 -12.80 0.44 -5.06
N LYS A 36 -13.02 0.07 -3.79
CA LYS A 36 -14.18 0.50 -3.00
C LYS A 36 -13.79 1.23 -1.71
N ASN A 37 -12.51 1.48 -1.54
CA ASN A 37 -11.95 2.20 -0.42
C ASN A 37 -12.49 3.64 -0.37
N THR A 38 -12.82 4.12 0.81
CA THR A 38 -13.36 5.48 1.03
C THR A 38 -12.27 6.54 1.13
N ILE A 39 -11.00 6.14 1.22
CA ILE A 39 -9.85 7.04 1.17
C ILE A 39 -9.57 7.44 -0.29
N ALA A 40 -9.21 8.69 -0.49
CA ALA A 40 -8.87 9.18 -1.83
C ALA A 40 -7.74 8.36 -2.47
N PRO A 41 -7.78 8.10 -3.79
CA PRO A 41 -6.79 7.25 -4.45
C PRO A 41 -5.34 7.64 -4.20
N ARG A 42 -5.02 8.94 -4.18
CA ARG A 42 -3.67 9.44 -3.89
C ARG A 42 -3.22 9.08 -2.47
N GLU A 43 -4.09 9.25 -1.51
CA GLU A 43 -3.81 8.98 -0.10
C GLU A 43 -3.68 7.47 0.16
N ARG A 44 -4.50 6.67 -0.49
CA ARG A 44 -4.37 5.21 -0.47
C ARG A 44 -3.00 4.77 -0.98
N GLU A 45 -2.52 5.34 -2.09
CA GLU A 45 -1.18 5.00 -2.61
C GLU A 45 -0.05 5.48 -1.68
N LEU A 46 -0.21 6.58 -0.94
CA LEU A 46 0.74 6.95 0.12
C LEU A 46 0.87 5.85 1.19
N LEU A 47 -0.26 5.32 1.66
CA LEU A 47 -0.30 4.23 2.63
C LEU A 47 0.36 2.95 2.08
N ILE A 48 0.04 2.59 0.85
CA ILE A 48 0.55 1.38 0.20
C ILE A 48 2.06 1.48 -0.02
N LEU A 49 2.53 2.59 -0.58
CA LEU A 49 3.96 2.82 -0.78
C LEU A 49 4.73 2.81 0.55
N ARG A 50 4.19 3.46 1.60
CA ARG A 50 4.85 3.44 2.92
C ARG A 50 4.91 2.03 3.50
N THR A 51 3.83 1.27 3.38
CA THR A 51 3.78 -0.12 3.83
C THR A 51 4.76 -0.99 3.06
N GLY A 52 4.77 -0.90 1.73
CA GLY A 52 5.72 -1.65 0.88
C GLY A 52 7.17 -1.33 1.21
N TRP A 53 7.49 -0.05 1.47
CA TRP A 53 8.82 0.36 1.91
C TRP A 53 9.19 -0.23 3.26
N ASN A 54 8.32 -0.13 4.25
CA ASN A 54 8.53 -0.67 5.59
C ASN A 54 8.71 -2.20 5.58
N CYS A 55 8.02 -2.89 4.69
CA CYS A 55 8.13 -4.34 4.51
C CYS A 55 9.34 -4.78 3.68
N GLY A 56 10.13 -3.86 3.12
CA GLY A 56 11.18 -4.21 2.17
C GLY A 56 10.65 -4.93 0.92
N SER A 57 9.41 -4.64 0.50
CA SER A 57 8.74 -5.35 -0.59
C SER A 57 9.01 -4.68 -1.94
N ARG A 58 10.07 -5.12 -2.59
CA ARG A 58 10.53 -4.61 -3.90
C ARG A 58 9.45 -4.68 -4.98
N TYR A 59 8.74 -5.81 -5.04
CA TYR A 59 7.66 -6.01 -6.01
C TYR A 59 6.50 -5.03 -5.78
N GLU A 60 6.00 -4.97 -4.54
CA GLU A 60 4.89 -4.10 -4.16
C GLU A 60 5.22 -2.62 -4.42
N TRP A 61 6.41 -2.20 -4.00
CA TRP A 61 6.91 -0.85 -4.24
C TRP A 61 6.87 -0.51 -5.73
N GLY A 62 7.50 -1.32 -6.58
CA GLY A 62 7.58 -1.07 -8.01
C GLY A 62 6.22 -0.96 -8.68
N GLN A 63 5.29 -1.87 -8.38
CA GLN A 63 3.91 -1.82 -8.89
C GLN A 63 3.18 -0.55 -8.48
N HIS A 64 3.28 -0.18 -7.20
CA HIS A 64 2.56 0.96 -6.67
C HIS A 64 3.19 2.31 -6.99
N VAL A 65 4.47 2.39 -7.33
CA VAL A 65 5.08 3.60 -7.92
C VAL A 65 4.39 3.98 -9.23
N VAL A 66 4.08 3.01 -10.09
CA VAL A 66 3.36 3.28 -11.35
C VAL A 66 1.95 3.81 -11.07
N ILE A 67 1.23 3.17 -10.15
CA ILE A 67 -0.15 3.56 -9.79
C ILE A 67 -0.15 4.94 -9.11
N ALA A 68 0.79 5.18 -8.20
CA ALA A 68 0.93 6.43 -7.46
C ALA A 68 1.14 7.62 -8.40
N ARG A 69 1.98 7.48 -9.42
CA ARG A 69 2.14 8.50 -10.48
C ARG A 69 0.83 8.76 -11.22
N ALA A 70 0.11 7.71 -11.56
CA ALA A 70 -1.17 7.82 -12.27
C ALA A 70 -2.26 8.54 -11.45
N VAL A 71 -2.20 8.49 -10.11
CA VAL A 71 -3.13 9.20 -9.22
C VAL A 71 -2.59 10.54 -8.70
N GLY A 72 -1.47 11.02 -9.25
CA GLY A 72 -0.97 12.37 -9.05
C GLY A 72 0.13 12.54 -7.99
N LEU A 73 0.72 11.46 -7.47
CA LEU A 73 1.93 11.57 -6.66
C LEU A 73 3.13 11.91 -7.54
N THR A 74 3.87 12.94 -7.17
CA THR A 74 5.10 13.33 -7.83
C THR A 74 6.27 12.42 -7.43
N ASP A 75 7.30 12.33 -8.28
CA ASP A 75 8.52 11.57 -7.95
C ASP A 75 9.21 12.07 -6.68
N ALA A 76 9.13 13.37 -6.40
CA ALA A 76 9.65 13.95 -5.16
C ALA A 76 8.86 13.50 -3.92
N GLU A 77 7.54 13.33 -4.04
CA GLU A 77 6.71 12.77 -2.96
C GLU A 77 6.98 11.28 -2.77
N ILE A 78 7.07 10.51 -3.86
CA ILE A 78 7.41 9.09 -3.83
C ILE A 78 8.76 8.87 -3.14
N GLU A 79 9.79 9.63 -3.51
CA GLU A 79 11.09 9.57 -2.81
C GLU A 79 10.95 9.99 -1.33
N ARG A 80 10.11 10.97 -1.03
CA ARG A 80 9.88 11.42 0.36
C ARG A 80 9.20 10.34 1.22
N VAL A 81 8.33 9.50 0.64
CA VAL A 81 7.72 8.36 1.34
C VAL A 81 8.79 7.45 1.96
N THR A 82 9.92 7.24 1.28
CA THR A 82 11.02 6.40 1.80
C THR A 82 11.61 6.94 3.10
N LYS A 83 11.53 8.26 3.31
CA LYS A 83 12.06 8.94 4.52
C LYS A 83 11.05 8.97 5.68
N GLY A 84 9.82 8.52 5.43
CA GLY A 84 8.75 8.49 6.42
C GLY A 84 8.08 9.84 6.70
N PRO A 85 7.30 9.90 7.78
CA PRO A 85 6.61 11.11 8.18
C PRO A 85 7.60 12.20 8.59
N SER A 86 7.41 13.42 8.08
CA SER A 86 8.25 14.59 8.39
C SER A 86 7.43 15.86 8.26
N ASN A 87 7.99 16.99 8.71
CA ASN A 87 7.36 18.32 8.59
C ASN A 87 7.24 18.84 7.14
N LYS A 88 7.79 18.10 6.18
CA LYS A 88 7.64 18.40 4.74
C LYS A 88 6.33 17.89 4.15
N TRP A 89 5.56 17.11 4.91
CA TRP A 89 4.23 16.66 4.54
C TRP A 89 3.17 17.60 5.15
N GLY A 90 2.07 17.81 4.44
CA GLY A 90 0.88 18.42 5.03
C GLY A 90 0.34 17.58 6.20
N ALA A 91 -0.41 18.20 7.11
CA ALA A 91 -0.87 17.54 8.34
C ALA A 91 -1.59 16.20 8.07
N ARG A 92 -2.48 16.18 7.07
CA ARG A 92 -3.23 14.98 6.67
C ARG A 92 -2.33 13.86 6.15
N ASP A 93 -1.45 14.15 5.19
CA ASP A 93 -0.52 13.13 4.64
C ASP A 93 0.42 12.61 5.72
N ARG A 94 0.88 13.50 6.61
CA ARG A 94 1.73 13.13 7.74
C ARG A 94 1.02 12.16 8.69
N ALA A 95 -0.24 12.43 9.05
CA ALA A 95 -1.03 11.55 9.91
C ALA A 95 -1.19 10.15 9.29
N LEU A 96 -1.43 10.06 7.97
CA LEU A 96 -1.51 8.79 7.24
C LEU A 96 -0.19 8.01 7.32
N LEU A 97 0.94 8.67 7.10
CA LEU A 97 2.26 8.03 7.11
C LEU A 97 2.67 7.57 8.51
N VAL A 98 2.36 8.37 9.57
CA VAL A 98 2.58 7.96 10.97
C VAL A 98 1.74 6.72 11.29
N ALA A 99 0.47 6.72 10.90
CA ALA A 99 -0.41 5.58 11.13
C ALA A 99 0.09 4.31 10.40
N ALA A 100 0.59 4.45 9.17
CA ALA A 100 1.18 3.32 8.44
C ALA A 100 2.41 2.74 9.18
N ASP A 101 3.27 3.60 9.72
CA ASP A 101 4.44 3.18 10.49
C ASP A 101 4.04 2.48 11.80
N GLU A 102 3.12 3.06 12.58
CA GLU A 102 2.63 2.47 13.82
C GLU A 102 1.93 1.12 13.58
N LEU A 103 1.07 1.03 12.56
CA LEU A 103 0.41 -0.23 12.21
C LEU A 103 1.43 -1.30 11.79
N HIS A 104 2.49 -0.91 11.09
CA HIS A 104 3.54 -1.85 10.69
C HIS A 104 4.37 -2.32 11.89
N HIS A 105 4.84 -1.41 12.75
CA HIS A 105 5.75 -1.74 13.85
C HIS A 105 5.02 -2.22 15.10
N ASP A 106 3.94 -1.53 15.49
CA ASP A 106 3.26 -1.72 16.77
C ASP A 106 1.95 -2.51 16.66
N ARG A 107 1.46 -2.76 15.43
CA ARG A 107 0.19 -3.46 15.16
C ARG A 107 -1.05 -2.69 15.65
N ARG A 108 -0.89 -1.41 15.97
CA ARG A 108 -1.97 -0.53 16.44
C ARG A 108 -1.65 0.93 16.11
N ILE A 109 -2.69 1.76 16.07
CA ILE A 109 -2.56 3.23 16.02
C ILE A 109 -2.58 3.73 17.46
N GLY A 110 -1.62 4.60 17.82
CA GLY A 110 -1.57 5.27 19.12
C GLY A 110 -2.63 6.36 19.27
N ASP A 111 -2.95 6.73 20.52
CA ASP A 111 -4.02 7.69 20.80
C ASP A 111 -3.77 9.09 20.21
N GLU A 112 -2.52 9.51 20.11
CA GLU A 112 -2.14 10.78 19.48
C GLU A 112 -2.39 10.75 17.97
N THR A 113 -1.92 9.69 17.31
CA THR A 113 -2.12 9.50 15.88
C THR A 113 -3.60 9.33 15.55
N TRP A 114 -4.36 8.62 16.39
CA TRP A 114 -5.79 8.48 16.22
C TRP A 114 -6.48 9.84 16.21
N ARG A 115 -6.16 10.73 17.17
CA ARG A 115 -6.71 12.10 17.21
C ARG A 115 -6.32 12.92 15.98
N MET A 116 -5.07 12.82 15.51
CA MET A 116 -4.66 13.49 14.26
C MET A 116 -5.46 13.00 13.05
N LEU A 117 -5.76 11.71 12.99
CA LEU A 117 -6.57 11.15 11.90
C LEU A 117 -8.01 11.65 11.94
N GLU A 118 -8.63 11.70 13.12
CA GLU A 118 -10.00 12.19 13.31
C GLU A 118 -10.20 13.65 12.89
N GLU A 119 -9.13 14.47 12.87
CA GLU A 119 -9.18 15.84 12.33
C GLU A 119 -9.42 15.87 10.81
N HIS A 120 -9.16 14.76 10.11
CA HIS A 120 -9.15 14.72 8.66
C HIS A 120 -9.99 13.60 8.05
N LEU A 121 -10.27 12.55 8.78
CA LEU A 121 -10.92 11.32 8.31
C LEU A 121 -12.14 10.97 9.16
N SER A 122 -13.15 10.40 8.51
CA SER A 122 -14.24 9.71 9.23
C SER A 122 -13.75 8.38 9.81
N THR A 123 -14.50 7.83 10.76
CA THR A 123 -14.24 6.48 11.31
C THR A 123 -14.20 5.42 10.22
N GLU A 124 -15.09 5.50 9.22
CA GLU A 124 -15.09 4.58 8.07
C GLU A 124 -13.75 4.64 7.29
N GLN A 125 -13.24 5.85 7.05
CA GLN A 125 -11.96 6.04 6.38
C GLN A 125 -10.78 5.54 7.22
N ILE A 126 -10.82 5.70 8.55
CA ILE A 126 -9.78 5.14 9.43
C ILE A 126 -9.80 3.61 9.39
N LEU A 127 -10.97 2.99 9.34
CA LEU A 127 -11.09 1.53 9.17
C LEU A 127 -10.52 1.07 7.82
N ASP A 128 -10.79 1.80 6.74
CA ASP A 128 -10.22 1.53 5.43
C ASP A 128 -8.69 1.73 5.39
N LEU A 129 -8.17 2.71 6.13
CA LEU A 129 -6.73 2.88 6.33
C LEU A 129 -6.11 1.64 6.97
N ILE A 130 -6.67 1.18 8.09
CA ILE A 130 -6.20 -0.01 8.81
C ILE A 130 -6.27 -1.24 7.89
N ALA A 131 -7.39 -1.42 7.18
CA ALA A 131 -7.58 -2.50 6.22
C ALA A 131 -6.55 -2.45 5.09
N THR A 132 -6.23 -1.26 4.58
CA THR A 132 -5.24 -1.05 3.53
C THR A 132 -3.84 -1.46 4.00
N VAL A 133 -3.37 -0.91 5.11
CA VAL A 133 -2.05 -1.25 5.66
C VAL A 133 -1.95 -2.72 6.02
N GLY A 134 -3.00 -3.30 6.63
CA GLY A 134 -3.06 -4.72 6.97
C GLY A 134 -2.98 -5.63 5.74
N ASN A 135 -3.75 -5.32 4.70
CA ASN A 135 -3.73 -6.08 3.44
C ASN A 135 -2.34 -6.04 2.79
N TYR A 136 -1.70 -4.87 2.74
CA TYR A 136 -0.41 -4.73 2.07
C TYR A 136 0.76 -5.30 2.90
N ASN A 137 0.68 -5.35 4.22
CA ASN A 137 1.59 -6.18 5.03
C ASN A 137 1.43 -7.66 4.67
N LEU A 138 0.19 -8.17 4.51
CA LEU A 138 -0.07 -9.55 4.07
C LEU A 138 0.47 -9.81 2.65
N VAL A 139 0.22 -8.90 1.72
CA VAL A 139 0.73 -8.98 0.34
C VAL A 139 2.25 -9.05 0.34
N ALA A 140 2.93 -8.17 1.09
CA ALA A 140 4.38 -8.18 1.22
C ALA A 140 4.90 -9.52 1.78
N MET A 141 4.20 -10.13 2.75
CA MET A 141 4.56 -11.46 3.26
C MET A 141 4.50 -12.53 2.16
N PHE A 142 3.46 -12.52 1.31
CA PHE A 142 3.40 -13.43 0.16
C PHE A 142 4.56 -13.18 -0.81
N LEU A 143 4.73 -11.94 -1.23
CA LEU A 143 5.72 -11.54 -2.24
C LEU A 143 7.15 -11.87 -1.82
N ASN A 144 7.52 -11.47 -0.60
CA ASN A 144 8.87 -11.66 -0.08
C ASN A 144 9.16 -13.14 0.20
N SER A 145 8.19 -13.89 0.78
CA SER A 145 8.37 -15.29 1.12
C SER A 145 8.45 -16.20 -0.11
N THR A 146 7.68 -15.89 -1.15
CA THR A 146 7.65 -16.68 -2.39
C THR A 146 8.59 -16.14 -3.45
N ARG A 147 9.32 -15.07 -3.16
CA ARG A 147 10.31 -14.43 -4.05
C ARG A 147 9.74 -14.10 -5.42
N VAL A 148 8.57 -13.47 -5.44
CA VAL A 148 7.90 -13.08 -6.68
C VAL A 148 8.77 -12.09 -7.44
N GLU A 149 9.12 -12.43 -8.68
CA GLU A 149 9.91 -11.56 -9.55
C GLU A 149 9.12 -10.35 -10.03
N LEU A 150 9.80 -9.22 -10.23
CA LEU A 150 9.19 -8.01 -10.79
C LEU A 150 8.55 -8.30 -12.14
N ASP A 151 7.41 -7.67 -12.39
CA ASP A 151 6.80 -7.69 -13.71
C ASP A 151 7.64 -6.86 -14.70
N ALA A 152 7.62 -7.23 -15.97
CA ALA A 152 8.36 -6.53 -17.00
C ALA A 152 7.96 -5.05 -17.11
N GLY A 153 8.95 -4.16 -17.07
CA GLY A 153 8.74 -2.71 -17.21
C GLY A 153 8.31 -1.99 -15.92
N VAL A 154 8.23 -2.70 -14.80
CA VAL A 154 7.97 -2.08 -13.49
C VAL A 154 9.27 -1.48 -12.93
N PRO A 155 9.22 -0.27 -12.34
CA PRO A 155 10.40 0.34 -11.72
C PRO A 155 10.96 -0.53 -10.60
N ASP A 156 12.28 -0.60 -10.56
CA ASP A 156 13.02 -1.31 -9.54
C ASP A 156 13.75 -0.33 -8.62
N ASP A 157 13.73 -0.59 -7.32
CA ASP A 157 14.52 0.17 -6.36
C ASP A 157 15.52 -0.76 -5.66
N PRO A 158 16.83 -0.64 -5.97
CA PRO A 158 17.85 -1.52 -5.42
C PRO A 158 18.03 -1.39 -3.90
N ARG A 159 17.44 -0.37 -3.27
CA ARG A 159 17.46 -0.20 -1.80
C ARG A 159 16.55 -1.21 -1.08
N LEU A 160 15.66 -1.88 -1.81
CA LEU A 160 14.70 -2.87 -1.31
C LEU A 160 15.12 -4.33 -1.62
N GLY A 161 16.34 -4.54 -2.05
CA GLY A 161 16.85 -5.86 -2.47
C GLY A 161 17.70 -6.55 -1.42
#